data_efdfa10dba1fa198de21036fc0fc6a30
#
_entry.id   efdfa10dba1fa198de21036fc0fc6a30
#
_cell.length_a   1.000
_cell.length_b   1.000
_cell.length_c   1.000
_cell.angle_alpha   90.00
_cell.angle_beta   90.00
_cell.angle_gamma   90.00
#
_symmetry.space_group_name_H-M   'P 1'
#
loop_
_entity.id
_entity.type
_entity.pdbx_description
1 polymer ?
#
loop_
_entity_poly.entity_id
_entity_poly.type
_entity_poly.pdbx_seq_one_letter_code
_entity_poly.pdbx_strand_id
1 'polypeptide(L)'
;MNTQTTYLASKPHYEILDGLRGVAAVMVVAFHLLEAHSGGNHLAQIINHGYLAVDFFFMLSGFVIGYAYDDRWNRMSIGTFFKRRVIRLHPMVIMGSIIGALFFFLQKSPCFPNMDNVSVGTVLIIMLYGCTLLPLPLKWDIRGWTEMHPLNGPAWSLYYEYIGNILYALFVRKFNKVALSILVFLAACATLHLCLTAPNGDIVGGWALNWEQQYVGFVRLLYPFFAGLLLSRLGWLIRVKKRAFWWCSLMIVIVLSVPRIGGEDGFWMNGLYEALCIIFIFPVIVSMGA
;
A
#
# COMPACT_ATOMS: atom_id res chain seq x y z
N MET A 1 -9.20 28.56 32.17
CA MET A 1 -9.80 27.62 31.22
C MET A 1 -9.03 26.31 31.27
N ASN A 2 -9.53 25.31 31.99
CA ASN A 2 -8.94 23.99 32.10
C ASN A 2 -9.22 23.22 30.80
N THR A 3 -8.27 23.17 29.89
CA THR A 3 -8.29 22.22 28.77
C THR A 3 -8.00 20.82 29.31
N GLN A 4 -9.00 20.14 29.83
CA GLN A 4 -8.92 18.70 30.01
C GLN A 4 -8.70 18.09 28.62
N THR A 5 -7.49 17.67 28.33
CA THR A 5 -7.20 16.77 27.22
C THR A 5 -7.94 15.46 27.48
N THR A 6 -9.14 15.34 26.94
CA THR A 6 -9.95 14.11 27.02
C THR A 6 -9.16 12.98 26.37
N TYR A 7 -8.50 12.17 27.18
CA TYR A 7 -7.73 11.01 26.72
C TYR A 7 -8.72 10.00 26.14
N LEU A 8 -8.76 9.89 24.82
CA LEU A 8 -9.60 8.88 24.17
C LEU A 8 -9.00 7.50 24.49
N ALA A 9 -9.73 6.67 25.25
CA ALA A 9 -9.31 5.31 25.57
C ALA A 9 -8.93 4.52 24.30
N SER A 10 -7.86 3.74 24.36
CA SER A 10 -7.48 2.85 23.26
C SER A 10 -8.55 1.77 23.07
N LYS A 11 -8.91 1.49 21.82
CA LYS A 11 -9.76 0.34 21.49
C LYS A 11 -8.90 -0.95 21.55
N PRO A 12 -9.51 -2.12 21.81
CA PRO A 12 -8.82 -3.39 21.66
C PRO A 12 -8.12 -3.51 20.31
N HIS A 13 -6.95 -4.11 20.30
CA HIS A 13 -6.15 -4.32 19.09
C HIS A 13 -6.62 -5.58 18.36
N TYR A 14 -6.56 -5.55 17.03
CA TYR A 14 -6.69 -6.75 16.20
C TYR A 14 -5.31 -7.37 16.00
N GLU A 15 -4.83 -8.13 16.97
CA GLU A 15 -3.48 -8.73 16.98
C GLU A 15 -3.20 -9.58 15.75
N ILE A 16 -4.24 -10.30 15.27
CA ILE A 16 -4.13 -11.12 14.07
C ILE A 16 -3.82 -10.24 12.85
N LEU A 17 -4.52 -9.13 12.67
CA LEU A 17 -4.27 -8.22 11.55
C LEU A 17 -2.86 -7.61 11.57
N ASP A 18 -2.33 -7.31 12.76
CA ASP A 18 -0.96 -6.82 12.90
C ASP A 18 0.06 -7.94 12.57
N GLY A 19 -0.20 -9.18 12.98
CA GLY A 19 0.60 -10.34 12.58
C GLY A 19 0.57 -10.58 11.05
N LEU A 20 -0.60 -10.43 10.42
CA LEU A 20 -0.75 -10.60 8.97
C LEU A 20 0.01 -9.52 8.17
N ARG A 21 0.13 -8.29 8.70
CA ARG A 21 1.05 -7.29 8.12
C ARG A 21 2.48 -7.79 8.08
N GLY A 22 2.93 -8.44 9.16
CA GLY A 22 4.26 -9.04 9.22
C GLY A 22 4.45 -10.13 8.16
N VAL A 23 3.49 -11.04 8.01
CA VAL A 23 3.52 -12.08 6.97
C VAL A 23 3.59 -11.47 5.57
N ALA A 24 2.71 -10.52 5.27
CA ALA A 24 2.70 -9.85 3.97
C ALA A 24 4.01 -9.07 3.70
N ALA A 25 4.59 -8.42 4.72
CA ALA A 25 5.86 -7.72 4.58
C ALA A 25 7.02 -8.67 4.25
N VAL A 26 7.07 -9.86 4.87
CA VAL A 26 8.06 -10.90 4.52
C VAL A 26 7.90 -11.36 3.08
N MET A 27 6.65 -11.51 2.60
CA MET A 27 6.38 -11.88 1.20
C MET A 27 6.82 -10.79 0.22
N VAL A 28 6.67 -9.50 0.55
CA VAL A 28 7.21 -8.39 -0.27
C VAL A 28 8.72 -8.44 -0.37
N VAL A 29 9.42 -8.69 0.75
CA VAL A 29 10.88 -8.83 0.75
C VAL A 29 11.31 -10.01 -0.11
N ALA A 30 10.66 -11.17 0.05
CA ALA A 30 10.94 -12.35 -0.76
C ALA A 30 10.70 -12.10 -2.25
N PHE A 31 9.60 -11.40 -2.59
CA PHE A 31 9.30 -10.99 -3.96
C PHE A 31 10.44 -10.17 -4.56
N HIS A 32 10.87 -9.08 -3.92
CA HIS A 32 11.92 -8.21 -4.45
C HIS A 32 13.29 -8.88 -4.52
N LEU A 33 13.62 -9.79 -3.59
CA LEU A 33 14.86 -10.58 -3.68
C LEU A 33 14.86 -11.51 -4.90
N LEU A 34 13.72 -12.16 -5.17
CA LEU A 34 13.57 -13.05 -6.32
C LEU A 34 13.48 -12.26 -7.64
N GLU A 35 12.83 -11.09 -7.63
CA GLU A 35 12.83 -10.14 -8.76
C GLU A 35 14.26 -9.73 -9.14
N ALA A 36 15.06 -9.32 -8.17
CA ALA A 36 16.47 -8.99 -8.39
C ALA A 36 17.28 -10.19 -8.88
N HIS A 37 17.04 -11.39 -8.35
CA HIS A 37 17.71 -12.63 -8.76
C HIS A 37 17.35 -13.04 -10.19
N SER A 38 16.09 -12.87 -10.60
CA SER A 38 15.60 -13.18 -11.96
C SER A 38 15.93 -12.10 -12.99
N GLY A 39 16.58 -10.99 -12.58
CA GLY A 39 16.84 -9.84 -13.44
C GLY A 39 15.55 -9.15 -13.91
N GLY A 40 14.47 -9.23 -13.12
CA GLY A 40 13.15 -8.69 -13.46
C GLY A 40 12.32 -9.59 -14.40
N ASN A 41 12.78 -10.81 -14.67
CA ASN A 41 12.02 -11.75 -15.50
C ASN A 41 10.86 -12.38 -14.72
N HIS A 42 9.66 -11.83 -14.86
CA HIS A 42 8.46 -12.29 -14.20
C HIS A 42 8.05 -13.74 -14.56
N LEU A 43 8.46 -14.25 -15.72
CA LEU A 43 8.17 -15.64 -16.10
C LEU A 43 9.04 -16.66 -15.37
N ALA A 44 10.22 -16.24 -14.92
CA ALA A 44 11.15 -17.08 -14.16
C ALA A 44 11.00 -16.93 -12.63
N GLN A 45 10.24 -15.94 -12.18
CA GLN A 45 10.12 -15.61 -10.76
C GLN A 45 9.11 -16.53 -10.05
N ILE A 46 9.54 -17.21 -8.98
CA ILE A 46 8.73 -18.19 -8.24
C ILE A 46 7.63 -17.49 -7.43
N ILE A 47 7.98 -16.46 -6.63
CA ILE A 47 7.00 -15.63 -5.90
C ILE A 47 6.70 -14.42 -6.77
N ASN A 48 5.57 -14.42 -7.46
CA ASN A 48 5.34 -13.45 -8.53
C ASN A 48 4.36 -12.33 -8.18
N HIS A 49 3.48 -12.53 -7.19
CA HIS A 49 2.43 -11.55 -6.85
C HIS A 49 2.68 -10.83 -5.51
N GLY A 50 3.92 -10.80 -5.03
CA GLY A 50 4.27 -10.14 -3.76
C GLY A 50 3.93 -8.64 -3.73
N TYR A 51 3.89 -7.96 -4.89
CA TYR A 51 3.48 -6.56 -5.00
C TYR A 51 2.00 -6.32 -4.63
N LEU A 52 1.13 -7.33 -4.70
CA LEU A 52 -0.27 -7.24 -4.25
C LEU A 52 -0.39 -7.06 -2.73
N ALA A 53 0.67 -7.32 -1.98
CA ALA A 53 0.68 -7.05 -0.54
C ALA A 53 0.44 -5.56 -0.22
N VAL A 54 0.77 -4.64 -1.14
CA VAL A 54 0.48 -3.21 -0.99
C VAL A 54 -1.03 -2.97 -0.95
N ASP A 55 -1.79 -3.64 -1.82
CA ASP A 55 -3.26 -3.55 -1.87
C ASP A 55 -3.87 -4.13 -0.60
N PHE A 56 -3.30 -5.22 -0.08
CA PHE A 56 -3.67 -5.76 1.23
C PHE A 56 -3.38 -4.77 2.36
N PHE A 57 -2.24 -4.08 2.36
CA PHE A 57 -1.93 -3.04 3.36
C PHE A 57 -2.88 -1.85 3.29
N PHE A 58 -3.28 -1.40 2.10
CA PHE A 58 -4.29 -0.36 1.96
C PHE A 58 -5.63 -0.79 2.55
N MET A 59 -6.04 -2.04 2.32
CA MET A 59 -7.29 -2.57 2.89
C MET A 59 -7.24 -2.64 4.41
N LEU A 60 -6.14 -3.12 4.98
CA LEU A 60 -5.92 -3.12 6.43
C LEU A 60 -5.92 -1.69 7.00
N SER A 61 -5.32 -0.74 6.29
CA SER A 61 -5.29 0.66 6.73
C SER A 61 -6.70 1.25 6.76
N GLY A 62 -7.49 1.04 5.70
CA GLY A 62 -8.87 1.49 5.64
C GLY A 62 -9.75 0.89 6.73
N PHE A 63 -9.63 -0.43 6.97
CA PHE A 63 -10.34 -1.12 8.04
C PHE A 63 -10.00 -0.55 9.42
N VAL A 64 -8.72 -0.43 9.73
CA VAL A 64 -8.24 0.08 11.02
C VAL A 64 -8.64 1.54 11.22
N ILE A 65 -8.66 2.36 10.16
CA ILE A 65 -9.09 3.76 10.24
C ILE A 65 -10.58 3.84 10.58
N GLY A 66 -11.43 3.08 9.92
CA GLY A 66 -12.84 3.01 10.25
C GLY A 66 -13.06 2.59 11.70
N TYR A 67 -12.44 1.49 12.10
CA TYR A 67 -12.51 1.00 13.47
C TYR A 67 -12.02 2.01 14.51
N ALA A 68 -10.89 2.65 14.26
CA ALA A 68 -10.25 3.51 15.26
C ALA A 68 -10.89 4.90 15.37
N TYR A 69 -11.52 5.43 14.32
CA TYR A 69 -11.85 6.85 14.26
C TYR A 69 -13.31 7.19 13.93
N ASP A 70 -14.11 6.33 13.28
CA ASP A 70 -15.47 6.69 12.83
C ASP A 70 -16.37 7.20 13.94
N ASP A 71 -16.30 6.62 15.14
CA ASP A 71 -17.12 7.01 16.31
C ASP A 71 -16.50 8.13 17.17
N ARG A 72 -15.33 8.67 16.77
CA ARG A 72 -14.57 9.63 17.59
C ARG A 72 -14.59 11.07 17.07
N TRP A 73 -15.18 11.31 15.90
CA TRP A 73 -15.15 12.62 15.27
C TRP A 73 -15.84 13.73 16.07
N ASN A 74 -16.78 13.38 16.95
CA ASN A 74 -17.42 14.34 17.88
C ASN A 74 -16.47 14.84 18.98
N ARG A 75 -15.35 14.13 19.22
CA ARG A 75 -14.37 14.41 20.26
C ARG A 75 -12.96 14.62 19.74
N MET A 76 -12.79 14.65 18.44
CA MET A 76 -11.47 14.73 17.78
C MET A 76 -11.50 15.72 16.63
N SER A 77 -10.55 16.65 16.60
CA SER A 77 -10.37 17.56 15.46
C SER A 77 -9.62 16.89 14.31
N ILE A 78 -9.75 17.43 13.11
CA ILE A 78 -8.98 17.02 11.92
C ILE A 78 -7.47 17.13 12.21
N GLY A 79 -7.00 18.20 12.86
CA GLY A 79 -5.60 18.36 13.24
C GLY A 79 -5.10 17.26 14.17
N THR A 80 -5.93 16.84 15.15
CA THR A 80 -5.60 15.71 16.04
C THR A 80 -5.52 14.40 15.29
N PHE A 81 -6.40 14.17 14.32
CA PHE A 81 -6.34 12.99 13.45
C PHE A 81 -5.02 12.94 12.68
N PHE A 82 -4.66 14.02 11.95
CA PHE A 82 -3.42 14.07 11.17
C PHE A 82 -2.18 13.96 12.05
N LYS A 83 -2.14 14.61 13.21
CA LYS A 83 -1.04 14.45 14.15
C LYS A 83 -0.80 12.99 14.52
N ARG A 84 -1.86 12.22 14.81
CA ARG A 84 -1.75 10.78 15.11
C ARG A 84 -1.27 9.97 13.92
N ARG A 85 -1.71 10.31 12.69
CA ARG A 85 -1.26 9.62 11.47
C ARG A 85 0.21 9.90 11.18
N VAL A 86 0.64 11.16 11.31
CA VAL A 86 2.05 11.54 11.15
C VAL A 86 2.93 10.80 12.17
N ILE A 87 2.58 10.81 13.45
CA ILE A 87 3.35 10.09 14.48
C ILE A 87 3.45 8.58 14.16
N ARG A 88 2.44 8.00 13.55
CA ARG A 88 2.42 6.57 13.22
C ARG A 88 3.21 6.22 11.95
N LEU A 89 3.10 7.01 10.88
CA LEU A 89 3.61 6.66 9.56
C LEU A 89 4.95 7.33 9.23
N HIS A 90 5.14 8.57 9.66
CA HIS A 90 6.27 9.38 9.22
C HIS A 90 7.66 8.93 9.72
N PRO A 91 7.80 8.33 10.91
CA PRO A 91 9.08 7.79 11.34
C PRO A 91 9.67 6.77 10.36
N MET A 92 8.83 5.95 9.72
CA MET A 92 9.26 4.96 8.71
C MET A 92 9.75 5.65 7.43
N VAL A 93 9.12 6.76 7.02
CA VAL A 93 9.54 7.58 5.88
C VAL A 93 10.95 8.12 6.10
N ILE A 94 11.17 8.75 7.25
CA ILE A 94 12.47 9.34 7.62
C ILE A 94 13.54 8.25 7.68
N MET A 95 13.28 7.16 8.40
CA MET A 95 14.22 6.06 8.54
C MET A 95 14.58 5.43 7.19
N GLY A 96 13.58 5.16 6.33
CA GLY A 96 13.81 4.62 5.00
C GLY A 96 14.63 5.55 4.10
N SER A 97 14.37 6.87 4.15
CA SER A 97 15.13 7.86 3.38
C SER A 97 16.59 7.96 3.85
N ILE A 98 16.85 7.89 5.16
CA ILE A 98 18.21 7.89 5.72
C ILE A 98 18.95 6.61 5.32
N ILE A 99 18.33 5.45 5.51
CA ILE A 99 18.93 4.16 5.14
C ILE A 99 19.23 4.12 3.64
N GLY A 100 18.29 4.57 2.80
CA GLY A 100 18.48 4.64 1.36
C GLY A 100 19.63 5.55 0.95
N ALA A 101 19.80 6.70 1.62
CA ALA A 101 20.93 7.59 1.38
C ALA A 101 22.27 6.96 1.79
N LEU A 102 22.32 6.29 2.95
CA LEU A 102 23.54 5.60 3.43
C LEU A 102 24.01 4.51 2.46
N PHE A 103 23.07 3.76 1.87
CA PHE A 103 23.37 2.67 0.97
C PHE A 103 23.34 3.06 -0.51
N PHE A 104 23.08 4.32 -0.85
CA PHE A 104 22.89 4.76 -2.23
C PHE A 104 24.04 4.32 -3.15
N PHE A 105 25.26 4.64 -2.80
CA PHE A 105 26.42 4.34 -3.64
C PHE A 105 26.79 2.85 -3.71
N LEU A 106 26.26 2.02 -2.79
CA LEU A 106 26.43 0.57 -2.84
C LEU A 106 25.48 -0.12 -3.82
N GLN A 107 24.47 0.61 -4.33
CA GLN A 107 23.49 0.08 -5.28
C GLN A 107 23.89 0.31 -6.75
N LYS A 108 25.09 0.85 -7.01
CA LYS A 108 25.57 1.08 -8.37
C LYS A 108 25.47 -0.18 -9.21
N SER A 109 24.74 -0.12 -10.28
CA SER A 109 24.57 -1.22 -11.22
C SER A 109 24.09 -0.68 -12.58
N PRO A 110 24.22 -1.45 -13.68
CA PRO A 110 23.67 -1.06 -14.97
C PRO A 110 22.15 -0.77 -14.95
N CYS A 111 21.43 -1.33 -13.96
CA CYS A 111 19.99 -1.05 -13.78
C CYS A 111 19.68 0.38 -13.33
N PHE A 112 20.67 1.12 -12.82
CA PHE A 112 20.53 2.49 -12.33
C PHE A 112 21.49 3.45 -13.03
N PRO A 113 21.21 3.82 -14.29
CA PRO A 113 22.19 4.50 -15.17
C PRO A 113 22.60 5.89 -14.70
N ASN A 114 21.78 6.58 -13.90
CA ASN A 114 22.07 7.94 -13.46
C ASN A 114 23.01 8.04 -12.25
N MET A 115 23.22 6.93 -11.53
CA MET A 115 23.91 6.96 -10.23
C MET A 115 25.38 7.36 -10.29
N ASP A 116 26.05 7.12 -11.42
CA ASP A 116 27.49 7.41 -11.57
C ASP A 116 27.83 8.91 -11.50
N ASN A 117 26.88 9.77 -11.82
CA ASN A 117 27.06 11.22 -11.89
C ASN A 117 26.49 11.96 -10.67
N VAL A 118 26.05 11.25 -9.64
CA VAL A 118 25.38 11.86 -8.48
C VAL A 118 26.39 12.19 -7.40
N SER A 119 26.44 13.46 -6.98
CA SER A 119 27.28 13.90 -5.86
C SER A 119 26.68 13.53 -4.50
N VAL A 120 27.53 13.38 -3.47
CA VAL A 120 27.07 13.17 -2.08
C VAL A 120 26.14 14.31 -1.62
N GLY A 121 26.43 15.56 -2.00
CA GLY A 121 25.59 16.72 -1.69
C GLY A 121 24.18 16.57 -2.27
N THR A 122 24.06 16.09 -3.52
CA THR A 122 22.77 15.81 -4.17
C THR A 122 22.01 14.75 -3.40
N VAL A 123 22.65 13.64 -2.98
CA VAL A 123 22.01 12.58 -2.20
C VAL A 123 21.46 13.11 -0.87
N LEU A 124 22.24 13.98 -0.18
CA LEU A 124 21.80 14.59 1.09
C LEU A 124 20.58 15.52 0.89
N ILE A 125 20.56 16.31 -0.17
CA ILE A 125 19.41 17.19 -0.48
C ILE A 125 18.18 16.33 -0.77
N ILE A 126 18.31 15.28 -1.58
CA ILE A 126 17.20 14.38 -1.91
C ILE A 126 16.74 13.58 -0.68
N MET A 127 17.66 13.21 0.22
CA MET A 127 17.31 12.58 1.49
C MET A 127 16.45 13.51 2.35
N LEU A 128 16.85 14.76 2.52
CA LEU A 128 16.07 15.75 3.30
C LEU A 128 14.70 16.00 2.66
N TYR A 129 14.66 16.10 1.34
CA TYR A 129 13.40 16.21 0.60
C TYR A 129 12.52 14.95 0.77
N GLY A 130 13.10 13.77 0.64
CA GLY A 130 12.43 12.48 0.82
C GLY A 130 11.85 12.30 2.24
N CYS A 131 12.48 12.90 3.26
CA CYS A 131 11.93 12.92 4.62
C CYS A 131 10.58 13.67 4.71
N THR A 132 10.19 14.49 3.74
CA THR A 132 8.88 15.15 3.71
C THR A 132 7.79 14.27 3.10
N LEU A 133 8.15 13.17 2.45
CA LEU A 133 7.28 12.31 1.63
C LEU A 133 6.65 13.04 0.42
N LEU A 134 7.07 14.24 0.09
CA LEU A 134 6.66 14.90 -1.14
C LEU A 134 7.29 14.20 -2.34
N PRO A 135 6.53 13.98 -3.43
CA PRO A 135 7.06 13.31 -4.60
C PRO A 135 8.13 14.16 -5.29
N LEU A 136 9.26 13.55 -5.60
CA LEU A 136 10.38 14.21 -6.25
C LEU A 136 10.04 14.52 -7.71
N PRO A 137 10.28 15.75 -8.21
CA PRO A 137 10.12 16.07 -9.61
C PRO A 137 10.96 15.16 -10.52
N LEU A 138 10.41 14.69 -11.64
CA LEU A 138 11.07 13.76 -12.57
C LEU A 138 12.48 14.20 -13.02
N LYS A 139 12.70 15.52 -13.15
CA LYS A 139 14.00 16.09 -13.51
C LYS A 139 15.11 15.89 -12.47
N TRP A 140 14.77 15.49 -11.27
CA TRP A 140 15.69 15.21 -10.16
C TRP A 140 15.92 13.73 -9.95
N ASP A 141 15.54 12.90 -10.91
CA ASP A 141 15.76 11.47 -10.87
C ASP A 141 17.26 11.13 -10.82
N ILE A 142 17.67 10.53 -9.70
CA ILE A 142 19.07 10.15 -9.45
C ILE A 142 19.36 8.67 -9.74
N ARG A 143 18.34 7.87 -10.08
CA ARG A 143 18.50 6.44 -10.36
C ARG A 143 18.24 6.08 -11.82
N GLY A 144 17.44 6.86 -12.55
CA GLY A 144 17.06 6.61 -13.93
C GLY A 144 15.72 5.87 -14.08
N TRP A 145 14.95 5.72 -13.01
CA TRP A 145 13.67 5.01 -13.00
C TRP A 145 12.46 5.91 -12.78
N THR A 146 12.66 7.21 -12.79
CA THR A 146 11.61 8.22 -12.58
C THR A 146 10.83 8.08 -11.27
N GLU A 147 11.45 7.49 -10.26
CA GLU A 147 10.81 7.22 -8.96
C GLU A 147 10.50 8.51 -8.19
N MET A 148 9.31 8.59 -7.62
CA MET A 148 8.93 9.69 -6.71
C MET A 148 9.78 9.74 -5.43
N HIS A 149 10.31 8.60 -5.00
CA HIS A 149 11.09 8.46 -3.77
C HIS A 149 12.34 7.59 -4.01
N PRO A 150 13.34 8.09 -4.76
CA PRO A 150 14.46 7.28 -5.24
C PRO A 150 15.36 6.71 -4.13
N LEU A 151 15.35 7.29 -2.92
CA LEU A 151 16.08 6.75 -1.77
C LEU A 151 15.23 5.80 -0.90
N ASN A 152 13.92 5.76 -1.13
CA ASN A 152 12.99 4.91 -0.40
C ASN A 152 11.87 4.47 -1.35
N GLY A 153 12.20 3.61 -2.31
CA GLY A 153 11.25 3.16 -3.33
C GLY A 153 9.87 2.80 -2.76
N PRO A 154 9.75 1.96 -1.72
CA PRO A 154 8.46 1.58 -1.14
C PRO A 154 7.61 2.74 -0.59
N ALA A 155 8.19 3.92 -0.36
CA ALA A 155 7.47 5.09 0.17
C ALA A 155 6.36 5.61 -0.75
N TRP A 156 6.33 5.23 -2.04
CA TRP A 156 5.22 5.54 -2.91
C TRP A 156 3.88 5.06 -2.34
N SER A 157 3.85 3.91 -1.71
CA SER A 157 2.62 3.38 -1.10
C SER A 157 2.20 4.18 0.14
N LEU A 158 3.16 4.64 0.94
CA LEU A 158 2.87 5.54 2.07
C LEU A 158 2.34 6.91 1.60
N TYR A 159 2.84 7.43 0.48
CA TYR A 159 2.29 8.64 -0.15
C TYR A 159 0.80 8.48 -0.46
N TYR A 160 0.41 7.38 -1.12
CA TYR A 160 -1.00 7.09 -1.35
C TYR A 160 -1.78 6.81 -0.07
N GLU A 161 -1.18 6.18 0.94
CA GLU A 161 -1.85 5.99 2.23
C GLU A 161 -2.18 7.34 2.88
N TYR A 162 -1.29 8.34 2.79
CA TYR A 162 -1.60 9.70 3.25
C TYR A 162 -2.75 10.32 2.45
N ILE A 163 -2.79 10.14 1.12
CA ILE A 163 -3.93 10.59 0.29
C ILE A 163 -5.23 9.92 0.75
N GLY A 164 -5.23 8.62 0.98
CA GLY A 164 -6.37 7.89 1.52
C GLY A 164 -6.85 8.45 2.86
N ASN A 165 -5.91 8.79 3.76
CA ASN A 165 -6.22 9.43 5.04
C ASN A 165 -6.84 10.83 4.86
N ILE A 166 -6.34 11.62 3.91
CA ILE A 166 -6.87 12.96 3.58
C ILE A 166 -8.29 12.83 3.04
N LEU A 167 -8.51 11.96 2.06
CA LEU A 167 -9.82 11.70 1.47
C LEU A 167 -10.83 11.24 2.54
N TYR A 168 -10.41 10.32 3.42
CA TYR A 168 -11.23 9.87 4.55
C TYR A 168 -11.59 11.04 5.47
N ALA A 169 -10.59 11.78 5.98
CA ALA A 169 -10.81 12.80 6.99
C ALA A 169 -11.62 14.00 6.50
N LEU A 170 -11.47 14.38 5.23
CA LEU A 170 -12.16 15.56 4.68
C LEU A 170 -13.55 15.22 4.13
N PHE A 171 -13.70 14.06 3.47
CA PHE A 171 -14.90 13.75 2.68
C PHE A 171 -15.59 12.48 3.18
N VAL A 172 -14.93 11.31 3.10
CA VAL A 172 -15.56 9.99 3.19
C VAL A 172 -16.07 9.67 4.60
N ARG A 173 -15.50 10.28 5.65
CA ARG A 173 -16.02 10.15 7.01
C ARG A 173 -17.50 10.57 7.15
N LYS A 174 -17.97 11.44 6.26
CA LYS A 174 -19.35 11.94 6.25
C LYS A 174 -20.31 11.07 5.43
N PHE A 175 -19.78 10.13 4.65
CA PHE A 175 -20.60 9.25 3.81
C PHE A 175 -21.38 8.27 4.68
N ASN A 176 -22.65 8.08 4.35
CA ASN A 176 -23.43 6.96 4.86
C ASN A 176 -22.96 5.64 4.20
N LYS A 177 -23.48 4.51 4.67
CA LYS A 177 -23.10 3.19 4.16
C LYS A 177 -23.39 3.03 2.66
N VAL A 178 -24.48 3.61 2.17
CA VAL A 178 -24.89 3.53 0.75
C VAL A 178 -23.90 4.30 -0.13
N ALA A 179 -23.60 5.56 0.21
CA ALA A 179 -22.65 6.37 -0.55
C ALA A 179 -21.23 5.73 -0.57
N LEU A 180 -20.81 5.17 0.58
CA LEU A 180 -19.54 4.45 0.64
C LEU A 180 -19.57 3.17 -0.20
N SER A 181 -20.67 2.42 -0.21
CA SER A 181 -20.83 1.23 -1.05
C SER A 181 -20.77 1.56 -2.54
N ILE A 182 -21.37 2.68 -2.96
CA ILE A 182 -21.29 3.16 -4.35
C ILE A 182 -19.83 3.51 -4.71
N LEU A 183 -19.12 4.24 -3.84
CA LEU A 183 -17.72 4.56 -4.05
C LEU A 183 -16.86 3.28 -4.20
N VAL A 184 -17.04 2.31 -3.31
CA VAL A 184 -16.32 1.02 -3.33
C VAL A 184 -16.65 0.23 -4.60
N PHE A 185 -17.91 0.21 -5.02
CA PHE A 185 -18.32 -0.45 -6.27
C PHE A 185 -17.66 0.17 -7.50
N LEU A 186 -17.68 1.50 -7.62
CA LEU A 186 -17.02 2.21 -8.74
C LEU A 186 -15.51 1.99 -8.72
N ALA A 187 -14.90 2.01 -7.54
CA ALA A 187 -13.48 1.71 -7.39
C ALA A 187 -13.15 0.25 -7.75
N ALA A 188 -14.03 -0.71 -7.41
CA ALA A 188 -13.88 -2.11 -7.84
C ALA A 188 -13.92 -2.26 -9.37
N CYS A 189 -14.85 -1.56 -10.03
CA CYS A 189 -14.91 -1.53 -11.50
C CYS A 189 -13.61 -0.95 -12.10
N ALA A 190 -13.07 0.12 -11.52
CA ALA A 190 -11.80 0.70 -11.96
C ALA A 190 -10.62 -0.28 -11.76
N THR A 191 -10.59 -0.99 -10.63
CA THR A 191 -9.57 -2.03 -10.36
C THR A 191 -9.67 -3.17 -11.37
N LEU A 192 -10.88 -3.67 -11.61
CA LEU A 192 -11.12 -4.73 -12.61
C LEU A 192 -10.71 -4.27 -14.02
N HIS A 193 -11.08 -3.04 -14.38
CA HIS A 193 -10.67 -2.46 -15.67
C HIS A 193 -9.14 -2.41 -15.79
N LEU A 194 -8.45 -1.84 -14.79
CA LEU A 194 -6.98 -1.78 -14.79
C LEU A 194 -6.36 -3.17 -14.92
N CYS A 195 -6.79 -4.13 -14.12
CA CYS A 195 -6.27 -5.50 -14.15
C CYS A 195 -6.44 -6.18 -15.52
N LEU A 196 -7.57 -5.96 -16.20
CA LEU A 196 -7.85 -6.60 -17.48
C LEU A 196 -7.23 -5.89 -18.69
N THR A 197 -6.87 -4.60 -18.56
CA THR A 197 -6.37 -3.77 -19.66
C THR A 197 -4.89 -3.39 -19.51
N ALA A 198 -4.25 -3.76 -18.39
CA ALA A 198 -2.83 -3.49 -18.18
C ALA A 198 -1.98 -4.17 -19.25
N PRO A 199 -1.06 -3.45 -19.91
CA PRO A 199 -0.29 -3.98 -21.04
C PRO A 199 0.50 -5.25 -20.73
N ASN A 200 0.97 -5.37 -19.49
CA ASN A 200 1.72 -6.53 -19.03
C ASN A 200 0.85 -7.54 -18.26
N GLY A 201 -0.47 -7.32 -18.16
CA GLY A 201 -1.36 -8.18 -17.39
C GLY A 201 -1.08 -8.17 -15.88
N ASP A 202 -0.51 -7.08 -15.36
CA ASP A 202 -0.27 -6.87 -13.94
C ASP A 202 -0.53 -5.40 -13.56
N ILE A 203 -0.82 -5.15 -12.28
CA ILE A 203 -1.05 -3.80 -11.75
C ILE A 203 0.22 -3.20 -11.13
N VAL A 204 1.39 -3.68 -11.53
CA VAL A 204 2.67 -3.16 -11.05
C VAL A 204 2.80 -1.68 -11.46
N GLY A 205 2.97 -0.80 -10.48
CA GLY A 205 3.04 0.64 -10.75
C GLY A 205 2.64 1.50 -9.54
N GLY A 206 2.65 2.82 -9.77
CA GLY A 206 2.28 3.83 -8.77
C GLY A 206 3.46 4.64 -8.22
N TRP A 207 4.69 4.38 -8.64
CA TRP A 207 5.89 4.98 -8.06
C TRP A 207 6.44 6.22 -8.79
N ALA A 208 5.87 6.62 -9.95
CA ALA A 208 6.31 7.76 -10.71
C ALA A 208 5.23 8.83 -10.88
N LEU A 209 5.64 10.09 -11.18
CA LEU A 209 4.73 11.23 -11.32
C LEU A 209 4.08 11.34 -12.72
N ASN A 210 4.36 10.44 -13.66
CA ASN A 210 3.65 10.45 -14.93
C ASN A 210 2.19 10.02 -14.77
N TRP A 211 1.33 10.40 -15.72
CA TRP A 211 -0.11 10.18 -15.63
C TRP A 211 -0.50 8.70 -15.48
N GLU A 212 0.15 7.82 -16.21
CA GLU A 212 -0.11 6.38 -16.18
C GLU A 212 0.15 5.78 -14.80
N GLN A 213 1.32 6.09 -14.23
CA GLN A 213 1.69 5.61 -12.90
C GLN A 213 0.79 6.21 -11.81
N GLN A 214 0.41 7.48 -11.93
CA GLN A 214 -0.53 8.10 -10.99
C GLN A 214 -1.92 7.43 -11.07
N TYR A 215 -2.40 7.13 -12.28
CA TYR A 215 -3.66 6.39 -12.46
C TYR A 215 -3.60 5.02 -11.76
N VAL A 216 -2.54 4.24 -11.99
CA VAL A 216 -2.33 2.96 -11.30
C VAL A 216 -2.32 3.13 -9.79
N GLY A 217 -1.56 4.08 -9.26
CA GLY A 217 -1.46 4.31 -7.82
C GLY A 217 -2.80 4.70 -7.17
N PHE A 218 -3.60 5.55 -7.84
CA PHE A 218 -4.94 5.91 -7.34
C PHE A 218 -5.91 4.72 -7.39
N VAL A 219 -5.93 3.94 -8.46
CA VAL A 219 -6.79 2.77 -8.56
C VAL A 219 -6.44 1.74 -7.48
N ARG A 220 -5.15 1.47 -7.27
CA ARG A 220 -4.65 0.59 -6.22
C ARG A 220 -4.97 1.09 -4.80
N LEU A 221 -5.06 2.41 -4.59
CA LEU A 221 -5.48 2.97 -3.30
C LEU A 221 -6.99 2.85 -3.07
N LEU A 222 -7.79 3.32 -4.06
CA LEU A 222 -9.21 3.66 -3.82
C LEU A 222 -10.03 2.43 -3.42
N TYR A 223 -9.94 1.34 -4.18
CA TYR A 223 -10.73 0.16 -3.85
C TYR A 223 -10.32 -0.46 -2.51
N PRO A 224 -9.10 -0.95 -2.30
CA PRO A 224 -8.79 -1.68 -1.08
C PRO A 224 -8.95 -0.81 0.17
N PHE A 225 -8.53 0.46 0.14
CA PHE A 225 -8.64 1.33 1.30
C PHE A 225 -10.11 1.58 1.69
N PHE A 226 -10.98 1.92 0.74
CA PHE A 226 -12.37 2.19 1.06
C PHE A 226 -13.21 0.93 1.22
N ALA A 227 -12.84 -0.19 0.62
CA ALA A 227 -13.41 -1.51 0.92
C ALA A 227 -13.11 -1.94 2.37
N GLY A 228 -11.88 -1.74 2.83
CA GLY A 228 -11.51 -1.97 4.22
C GLY A 228 -12.32 -1.10 5.19
N LEU A 229 -12.48 0.19 4.89
CA LEU A 229 -13.34 1.10 5.64
C LEU A 229 -14.80 0.63 5.66
N LEU A 230 -15.34 0.20 4.52
CA LEU A 230 -16.71 -0.31 4.41
C LEU A 230 -16.89 -1.57 5.24
N LEU A 231 -15.96 -2.52 5.20
CA LEU A 231 -15.98 -3.72 6.04
C LEU A 231 -16.07 -3.38 7.52
N SER A 232 -15.26 -2.41 7.97
CA SER A 232 -15.31 -1.93 9.36
C SER A 232 -16.69 -1.36 9.72
N ARG A 233 -17.29 -0.55 8.83
CA ARG A 233 -18.62 0.07 9.06
C ARG A 233 -19.78 -0.93 9.03
N LEU A 234 -19.67 -1.97 8.20
CA LEU A 234 -20.68 -3.02 8.10
C LEU A 234 -20.59 -4.00 9.28
N GLY A 235 -19.40 -4.15 9.87
CA GLY A 235 -19.15 -5.15 10.90
C GLY A 235 -19.23 -6.58 10.36
N TRP A 236 -18.97 -6.77 9.06
CA TRP A 236 -18.99 -8.09 8.43
C TRP A 236 -17.71 -8.84 8.78
N LEU A 237 -17.74 -9.55 9.91
CA LEU A 237 -16.62 -10.33 10.40
C LEU A 237 -16.93 -11.83 10.29
N ILE A 238 -15.97 -12.58 9.79
CA ILE A 238 -16.05 -14.04 9.66
C ILE A 238 -15.42 -14.65 10.91
N ARG A 239 -16.25 -15.23 11.79
CA ARG A 239 -15.76 -15.85 13.02
C ARG A 239 -15.09 -17.19 12.75
N VAL A 240 -13.78 -17.23 12.87
CA VAL A 240 -12.98 -18.46 12.81
C VAL A 240 -12.69 -18.93 14.23
N LYS A 241 -13.22 -20.09 14.63
CA LYS A 241 -13.18 -20.58 16.03
C LYS A 241 -11.76 -20.87 16.53
N LYS A 242 -10.84 -21.33 15.67
CA LYS A 242 -9.46 -21.69 16.06
C LYS A 242 -8.50 -21.43 14.91
N ARG A 243 -7.27 -21.02 15.23
CA ARG A 243 -6.15 -20.87 14.26
C ARG A 243 -6.40 -19.86 13.13
N ALA A 244 -7.23 -18.81 13.36
CA ALA A 244 -7.52 -17.80 12.34
C ALA A 244 -6.24 -17.19 11.75
N PHE A 245 -5.25 -16.85 12.59
CA PHE A 245 -3.95 -16.34 12.15
C PHE A 245 -3.27 -17.27 11.13
N TRP A 246 -3.21 -18.57 11.41
CA TRP A 246 -2.54 -19.53 10.53
C TRP A 246 -3.26 -19.69 9.19
N TRP A 247 -4.60 -19.76 9.20
CA TRP A 247 -5.37 -19.84 7.95
C TRP A 247 -5.22 -18.57 7.11
N CYS A 248 -5.34 -17.40 7.72
CA CYS A 248 -5.14 -16.14 7.01
C CYS A 248 -3.71 -15.99 6.48
N SER A 249 -2.71 -16.38 7.28
CA SER A 249 -1.30 -16.37 6.85
C SER A 249 -1.07 -17.30 5.66
N LEU A 250 -1.62 -18.52 5.71
CA LEU A 250 -1.52 -19.48 4.61
C LEU A 250 -2.18 -18.91 3.33
N MET A 251 -3.36 -18.30 3.44
CA MET A 251 -4.03 -17.66 2.30
C MET A 251 -3.17 -16.54 1.71
N ILE A 252 -2.57 -15.66 2.54
CA ILE A 252 -1.67 -14.59 2.08
C ILE A 252 -0.47 -15.20 1.34
N VAL A 253 0.19 -16.18 1.95
CA VAL A 253 1.37 -16.82 1.34
C VAL A 253 1.01 -17.45 -0.01
N ILE A 254 -0.09 -18.20 -0.08
CA ILE A 254 -0.53 -18.82 -1.34
C ILE A 254 -0.81 -17.74 -2.39
N VAL A 255 -1.64 -16.75 -2.07
CA VAL A 255 -2.05 -15.70 -3.01
C VAL A 255 -0.86 -14.90 -3.54
N LEU A 256 0.10 -14.58 -2.69
CA LEU A 256 1.27 -13.80 -3.10
C LEU A 256 2.37 -14.64 -3.77
N SER A 257 2.30 -15.98 -3.66
CA SER A 257 3.30 -16.89 -4.24
C SER A 257 2.93 -17.45 -5.61
N VAL A 258 1.69 -17.30 -6.05
CA VAL A 258 1.26 -17.86 -7.33
C VAL A 258 2.17 -17.35 -8.46
N PRO A 259 2.71 -18.22 -9.32
CA PRO A 259 3.43 -17.82 -10.52
C PRO A 259 2.54 -17.04 -11.48
N ARG A 260 3.15 -16.28 -12.39
CA ARG A 260 2.40 -15.57 -13.42
C ARG A 260 1.53 -16.54 -14.25
N ILE A 261 0.29 -16.17 -14.45
CA ILE A 261 -0.71 -17.01 -15.15
C ILE A 261 -0.83 -16.53 -16.61
N GLY A 262 -1.04 -17.46 -17.55
CA GLY A 262 -1.37 -17.18 -18.94
C GLY A 262 -0.18 -16.95 -19.88
N GLY A 263 1.06 -16.90 -19.38
CA GLY A 263 2.24 -16.67 -20.22
C GLY A 263 2.19 -15.32 -20.96
N GLU A 264 2.82 -15.25 -22.14
CA GLU A 264 2.88 -14.01 -22.95
C GLU A 264 1.57 -13.74 -23.70
N ASP A 265 0.80 -14.78 -24.05
CA ASP A 265 -0.43 -14.63 -24.84
C ASP A 265 -1.69 -14.46 -23.97
N GLY A 266 -1.60 -14.69 -22.67
CA GLY A 266 -2.74 -14.72 -21.75
C GLY A 266 -2.68 -13.70 -20.63
N PHE A 267 -2.17 -12.50 -20.87
CA PHE A 267 -2.02 -11.43 -19.86
C PHE A 267 -3.29 -11.13 -19.08
N TRP A 268 -4.45 -11.14 -19.71
CA TRP A 268 -5.73 -10.91 -19.06
C TRP A 268 -6.05 -11.94 -17.96
N MET A 269 -5.53 -13.19 -18.08
CA MET A 269 -5.74 -14.23 -17.05
C MET A 269 -5.01 -13.88 -15.75
N ASN A 270 -3.81 -13.34 -15.87
CA ASN A 270 -3.06 -12.83 -14.72
C ASN A 270 -3.77 -11.63 -14.08
N GLY A 271 -4.21 -10.68 -14.90
CA GLY A 271 -5.00 -9.54 -14.41
C GLY A 271 -6.31 -9.95 -13.75
N LEU A 272 -7.01 -10.97 -14.30
CA LEU A 272 -8.21 -11.51 -13.65
C LEU A 272 -7.90 -12.13 -12.29
N TYR A 273 -6.79 -12.88 -12.17
CA TYR A 273 -6.32 -13.42 -10.90
C TYR A 273 -6.10 -12.32 -9.87
N GLU A 274 -5.38 -11.24 -10.25
CA GLU A 274 -5.12 -10.10 -9.38
C GLU A 274 -6.42 -9.41 -8.93
N ALA A 275 -7.34 -9.17 -9.86
CA ALA A 275 -8.64 -8.59 -9.55
C ALA A 275 -9.41 -9.45 -8.53
N LEU A 276 -9.43 -10.79 -8.73
CA LEU A 276 -10.08 -11.71 -7.79
C LEU A 276 -9.42 -11.67 -6.40
N CYS A 277 -8.10 -11.60 -6.34
CA CYS A 277 -7.37 -11.48 -5.08
C CYS A 277 -7.73 -10.20 -4.34
N ILE A 278 -7.68 -9.06 -5.03
CA ILE A 278 -7.92 -7.76 -4.43
C ILE A 278 -9.39 -7.58 -4.04
N ILE A 279 -10.33 -7.96 -4.94
CA ILE A 279 -11.74 -7.65 -4.77
C ILE A 279 -12.44 -8.64 -3.82
N PHE A 280 -12.01 -9.89 -3.76
CA PHE A 280 -12.70 -10.93 -2.98
C PHE A 280 -11.84 -11.54 -1.89
N ILE A 281 -10.60 -11.96 -2.20
CA ILE A 281 -9.80 -12.72 -1.23
C ILE A 281 -9.31 -11.84 -0.08
N PHE A 282 -8.79 -10.65 -0.36
CA PHE A 282 -8.30 -9.75 0.69
C PHE A 282 -9.40 -9.29 1.66
N PRO A 283 -10.63 -8.91 1.21
CA PRO A 283 -11.74 -8.66 2.13
C PRO A 283 -12.06 -9.86 3.03
N VAL A 284 -12.03 -11.08 2.50
CA VAL A 284 -12.26 -12.30 3.30
C VAL A 284 -11.17 -12.47 4.35
N ILE A 285 -9.89 -12.33 3.97
CA ILE A 285 -8.77 -12.44 4.92
C ILE A 285 -8.89 -11.40 6.04
N VAL A 286 -9.20 -10.14 5.70
CA VAL A 286 -9.38 -9.06 6.69
C VAL A 286 -10.57 -9.37 7.60
N SER A 287 -11.69 -9.85 7.04
CA SER A 287 -12.88 -10.23 7.82
C SER A 287 -12.66 -11.41 8.76
N MET A 288 -11.76 -12.35 8.39
CA MET A 288 -11.38 -13.50 9.22
C MET A 288 -10.37 -13.15 10.31
N GLY A 289 -9.54 -12.15 10.07
CA GLY A 289 -8.49 -11.71 10.99
C GLY A 289 -8.97 -10.65 12.00
N ALA A 290 -10.12 -10.06 11.77
CA ALA A 290 -10.75 -9.08 12.64
C ALA A 290 -11.79 -9.72 13.57
#